data_c4bf80e144bd3fef28363929ff07004d
#
_entry.id   c4bf80e144bd3fef28363929ff07004d
#
_cell.length_a   1.000
_cell.length_b   1.000
_cell.length_c   1.000
_cell.angle_alpha   90.00
_cell.angle_beta   90.00
_cell.angle_gamma   90.00
#
_symmetry.space_group_name_H-M   'P 1'
#
loop_
_entity.id
_entity.type
_entity.pdbx_description
1 polymer ?
#
loop_
_entity_poly.entity_id
_entity_poly.type
_entity_poly.pdbx_seq_one_letter_code
_entity_poly.pdbx_strand_id
1 'polypeptide(L)'
;MKRKRMRPRNRTAFRRVLIALAALFLVNHFLLTGLLFPIQAIRRCEERAGTGRTAVVRRDWAPEIYKTGLIYLTENETVTMLSAARLSLYGWTEVYGVPVDCTGEGPIHGGWWSFVRLEKAGRFYVFGRVDDPEIARLEVYFMRPDDPQGEERIGRVHGNYGVRREDSGWMEKDGQSYFLFETNLVDWSEYPTGLRVVAVGYDEERNVVARTDLDQ
;
A
#
# COMPACT_ATOMS: atom_id res chain seq x y z
N MET A 1 42.33 -15.78 -25.04
CA MET A 1 42.03 -15.19 -23.73
C MET A 1 42.61 -16.05 -22.61
N LYS A 2 43.67 -15.57 -21.90
CA LYS A 2 44.26 -16.28 -20.76
C LYS A 2 43.38 -16.09 -19.52
N ARG A 3 42.71 -17.16 -19.04
CA ARG A 3 41.99 -17.14 -17.76
C ARG A 3 43.01 -16.92 -16.62
N LYS A 4 42.98 -15.73 -15.99
CA LYS A 4 43.75 -15.42 -14.77
C LYS A 4 43.29 -16.41 -13.67
N ARG A 5 44.12 -17.44 -13.37
CA ARG A 5 43.87 -18.30 -12.20
C ARG A 5 44.05 -17.49 -10.94
N MET A 6 43.01 -17.36 -10.12
CA MET A 6 43.10 -16.73 -8.79
C MET A 6 44.22 -17.41 -7.98
N ARG A 7 45.03 -16.58 -7.28
CA ARG A 7 46.06 -17.06 -6.34
C ARG A 7 45.40 -17.89 -5.23
N PRO A 8 46.01 -18.97 -4.77
CA PRO A 8 45.42 -19.91 -3.78
C PRO A 8 44.98 -19.22 -2.48
N ARG A 9 45.71 -18.18 -2.03
CA ARG A 9 45.34 -17.37 -0.84
C ARG A 9 44.02 -16.65 -0.99
N ASN A 10 43.67 -16.21 -2.18
CA ASN A 10 42.40 -15.53 -2.45
C ASN A 10 41.21 -16.53 -2.48
N ARG A 11 41.47 -17.77 -2.86
CA ARG A 11 40.42 -18.81 -2.83
C ARG A 11 40.00 -19.17 -1.41
N THR A 12 40.95 -19.23 -0.47
CA THR A 12 40.66 -19.53 0.93
C THR A 12 39.91 -18.37 1.59
N ALA A 13 40.32 -17.12 1.31
CA ALA A 13 39.59 -15.94 1.78
C ALA A 13 38.17 -15.88 1.22
N PHE A 14 37.99 -16.12 -0.07
CA PHE A 14 36.70 -16.18 -0.71
C PHE A 14 35.77 -17.26 -0.13
N ARG A 15 36.31 -18.48 0.12
CA ARG A 15 35.55 -19.54 0.80
C ARG A 15 35.11 -19.16 2.20
N ARG A 16 35.97 -18.51 3.00
CA ARG A 16 35.61 -18.04 4.35
C ARG A 16 34.53 -16.99 4.31
N VAL A 17 34.56 -16.04 3.36
CA VAL A 17 33.51 -15.05 3.16
C VAL A 17 32.20 -15.71 2.76
N LEU A 18 32.23 -16.69 1.84
CA LEU A 18 31.01 -17.42 1.46
C LEU A 18 30.41 -18.20 2.62
N ILE A 19 31.23 -18.85 3.44
CA ILE A 19 30.77 -19.58 4.64
C ILE A 19 30.18 -18.61 5.65
N ALA A 20 30.81 -17.46 5.89
CA ALA A 20 30.28 -16.43 6.79
C ALA A 20 28.96 -15.87 6.30
N LEU A 21 28.82 -15.60 4.99
CA LEU A 21 27.57 -15.15 4.39
C LEU A 21 26.47 -16.22 4.47
N ALA A 22 26.82 -17.50 4.22
CA ALA A 22 25.87 -18.60 4.35
C ALA A 22 25.43 -18.81 5.81
N ALA A 23 26.36 -18.70 6.77
CA ALA A 23 26.04 -18.77 8.18
C ALA A 23 25.14 -17.59 8.63
N LEU A 24 25.45 -16.37 8.19
CA LEU A 24 24.63 -15.17 8.44
C LEU A 24 23.22 -15.34 7.85
N PHE A 25 23.13 -15.89 6.65
CA PHE A 25 21.88 -16.20 5.99
C PHE A 25 21.04 -17.21 6.78
N LEU A 26 21.65 -18.30 7.23
CA LEU A 26 20.98 -19.32 8.02
C LEU A 26 20.52 -18.78 9.38
N VAL A 27 21.37 -18.01 10.07
CA VAL A 27 21.02 -17.35 11.32
C VAL A 27 19.85 -16.40 11.12
N ASN A 28 19.90 -15.57 10.07
CA ASN A 28 18.82 -14.66 9.75
C ASN A 28 17.50 -15.41 9.46
N HIS A 29 17.58 -16.47 8.68
CA HIS A 29 16.39 -17.23 8.27
C HIS A 29 15.76 -18.03 9.42
N PHE A 30 16.58 -18.67 10.27
CA PHE A 30 16.07 -19.57 11.31
C PHE A 30 15.90 -18.94 12.69
N LEU A 31 16.69 -17.91 13.04
CA LEU A 31 16.68 -17.35 14.39
C LEU A 31 16.11 -15.94 14.48
N LEU A 32 16.23 -15.12 13.42
CA LEU A 32 15.88 -13.71 13.48
C LEU A 32 14.56 -13.38 12.75
N THR A 33 13.85 -14.38 12.24
CA THR A 33 12.56 -14.21 11.56
C THR A 33 12.54 -13.21 10.39
N GLY A 34 13.71 -12.75 9.96
CA GLY A 34 13.84 -11.83 8.82
C GLY A 34 13.52 -12.55 7.50
N LEU A 35 12.71 -11.93 6.68
CA LEU A 35 12.31 -12.46 5.39
C LEU A 35 13.29 -12.01 4.31
N LEU A 36 13.59 -12.90 3.36
CA LEU A 36 14.56 -12.62 2.29
C LEU A 36 13.98 -11.70 1.22
N PHE A 37 12.70 -11.85 0.95
CA PHE A 37 12.01 -11.12 -0.09
C PHE A 37 10.83 -10.34 0.49
N PRO A 38 10.57 -9.14 -0.03
CA PRO A 38 9.46 -8.31 0.46
C PRO A 38 8.11 -8.99 0.27
N ILE A 39 7.93 -9.79 -0.77
CA ILE A 39 6.67 -10.53 -1.00
C ILE A 39 6.34 -11.51 0.14
N GLN A 40 7.34 -12.05 0.82
CA GLN A 40 7.11 -12.92 1.97
C GLN A 40 6.52 -12.14 3.16
N ALA A 41 6.92 -10.87 3.33
CA ALA A 41 6.31 -9.99 4.33
C ALA A 41 4.83 -9.72 3.99
N ILE A 42 4.52 -9.53 2.71
CA ILE A 42 3.13 -9.37 2.26
C ILE A 42 2.32 -10.64 2.53
N ARG A 43 2.87 -11.83 2.27
CA ARG A 43 2.19 -13.11 2.58
C ARG A 43 1.85 -13.24 4.07
N ARG A 44 2.72 -12.75 4.96
CA ARG A 44 2.39 -12.69 6.39
C ARG A 44 1.28 -11.69 6.73
N CYS A 45 1.24 -10.55 6.02
CA CYS A 45 0.10 -9.63 6.15
C CYS A 45 -1.22 -10.32 5.75
N GLU A 46 -1.22 -11.03 4.62
CA GLU A 46 -2.39 -11.80 4.13
C GLU A 46 -2.84 -12.87 5.14
N GLU A 47 -1.89 -13.67 5.64
CA GLU A 47 -2.17 -14.70 6.65
C GLU A 47 -2.78 -14.10 7.92
N ARG A 48 -2.23 -12.97 8.38
CA ARG A 48 -2.71 -12.28 9.58
C ARG A 48 -4.09 -11.64 9.38
N ALA A 49 -4.36 -11.13 8.19
CA ALA A 49 -5.66 -10.56 7.81
C ALA A 49 -6.70 -11.63 7.44
N GLY A 50 -6.28 -12.88 7.23
CA GLY A 50 -7.18 -13.95 6.83
C GLY A 50 -7.72 -13.85 5.40
N THR A 51 -7.05 -13.09 4.54
CA THR A 51 -7.55 -12.80 3.18
C THR A 51 -7.27 -13.90 2.16
N GLY A 52 -6.48 -14.90 2.53
CA GLY A 52 -5.95 -15.84 1.56
C GLY A 52 -4.86 -15.23 0.68
N ARG A 53 -4.45 -15.95 -0.37
CA ARG A 53 -3.45 -15.44 -1.30
C ARG A 53 -4.04 -14.42 -2.25
N THR A 54 -3.31 -13.31 -2.43
CA THR A 54 -3.65 -12.25 -3.35
C THR A 54 -2.61 -12.12 -4.48
N ALA A 55 -3.01 -11.58 -5.61
CA ALA A 55 -2.12 -11.25 -6.72
C ALA A 55 -1.65 -9.78 -6.62
N VAL A 56 -0.42 -9.50 -6.99
CA VAL A 56 0.10 -8.13 -6.95
C VAL A 56 -0.50 -7.34 -8.12
N VAL A 57 -1.17 -6.23 -7.80
CA VAL A 57 -1.64 -5.22 -8.76
C VAL A 57 -0.53 -4.21 -8.99
N ARG A 58 0.01 -3.66 -7.88
CA ARG A 58 1.03 -2.61 -7.93
C ARG A 58 2.03 -2.75 -6.78
N ARG A 59 3.25 -2.30 -7.05
CA ARG A 59 4.30 -2.18 -6.06
C ARG A 59 5.01 -0.84 -6.20
N ASP A 60 5.02 -0.06 -5.14
CA ASP A 60 5.68 1.23 -5.11
C ASP A 60 6.74 1.30 -4.01
N TRP A 61 7.76 2.11 -4.25
CA TRP A 61 8.73 2.46 -3.24
C TRP A 61 8.17 3.60 -2.38
N ALA A 62 8.15 3.41 -1.08
CA ALA A 62 7.61 4.36 -0.12
C ALA A 62 8.66 4.71 0.95
N PRO A 63 9.66 5.54 0.60
CA PRO A 63 10.78 5.88 1.49
C PRO A 63 10.34 6.64 2.74
N GLU A 64 9.20 7.27 2.71
CA GLU A 64 8.56 7.94 3.84
C GLU A 64 8.12 6.95 4.93
N ILE A 65 7.83 5.70 4.54
CA ILE A 65 7.52 4.61 5.46
C ILE A 65 8.80 3.95 5.94
N TYR A 66 9.68 4.55 6.66
CA TYR A 66 10.94 3.97 7.16
C TYR A 66 12.12 3.95 6.19
N LYS A 67 12.29 4.93 5.31
CA LYS A 67 13.42 5.07 4.36
C LYS A 67 13.61 3.90 3.38
N THR A 68 13.21 2.69 3.74
CA THR A 68 13.39 1.45 2.97
C THR A 68 12.07 0.69 2.83
N GLY A 69 10.95 1.42 2.78
CA GLY A 69 9.61 0.84 2.68
C GLY A 69 9.18 0.55 1.25
N LEU A 70 8.43 -0.51 1.10
CA LEU A 70 7.68 -0.85 -0.11
C LEU A 70 6.21 -0.99 0.26
N ILE A 71 5.34 -0.46 -0.56
CA ILE A 71 3.90 -0.72 -0.50
C ILE A 71 3.48 -1.62 -1.66
N TYR A 72 2.50 -2.44 -1.39
CA TYR A 72 1.89 -3.34 -2.35
C TYR A 72 0.39 -3.16 -2.32
N LEU A 73 -0.19 -2.91 -3.47
CA LEU A 73 -1.61 -3.13 -3.70
C LEU A 73 -1.76 -4.55 -4.25
N THR A 74 -2.54 -5.35 -3.56
CA THR A 74 -2.78 -6.74 -3.93
C THR A 74 -4.26 -7.02 -3.95
N GLU A 75 -4.69 -8.04 -4.69
CA GLU A 75 -6.10 -8.36 -4.89
C GLU A 75 -6.33 -9.87 -5.03
N ASN A 76 -7.53 -10.30 -4.70
CA ASN A 76 -8.16 -11.53 -5.16
C ASN A 76 -9.66 -11.25 -5.44
N GLU A 77 -10.42 -12.28 -5.75
CA GLU A 77 -11.85 -12.13 -6.11
C GLU A 77 -12.68 -11.38 -5.04
N THR A 78 -12.29 -11.49 -3.78
CA THR A 78 -13.09 -11.00 -2.64
C THR A 78 -12.47 -9.82 -1.90
N VAL A 79 -11.16 -9.58 -2.08
CA VAL A 79 -10.43 -8.61 -1.25
C VAL A 79 -9.42 -7.82 -2.10
N THR A 80 -9.40 -6.52 -1.88
CA THR A 80 -8.27 -5.65 -2.26
C THR A 80 -7.53 -5.26 -0.99
N MET A 81 -6.20 -5.38 -0.97
CA MET A 81 -5.41 -5.13 0.23
C MET A 81 -4.23 -4.22 -0.04
N LEU A 82 -4.06 -3.18 0.77
CA LEU A 82 -2.84 -2.40 0.82
C LEU A 82 -1.93 -2.95 1.92
N SER A 83 -0.71 -3.30 1.56
CA SER A 83 0.27 -3.84 2.49
C SER A 83 1.58 -3.08 2.40
N ALA A 84 2.29 -3.01 3.52
CA ALA A 84 3.61 -2.40 3.58
C ALA A 84 4.66 -3.36 4.15
N ALA A 85 5.85 -3.31 3.57
CA ALA A 85 7.02 -4.02 4.05
C ALA A 85 8.21 -3.07 4.14
N ARG A 86 9.07 -3.28 5.14
CA ARG A 86 10.33 -2.54 5.29
C ARG A 86 11.53 -3.47 5.31
N LEU A 87 12.64 -2.99 4.79
CA LEU A 87 13.93 -3.66 4.93
C LEU A 87 14.61 -3.19 6.23
N SER A 88 14.94 -4.14 7.08
CA SER A 88 15.75 -3.97 8.30
C SER A 88 17.11 -4.64 8.15
N LEU A 89 17.95 -4.55 9.18
CA LEU A 89 19.23 -5.29 9.25
C LEU A 89 19.04 -6.81 9.19
N TYR A 90 17.87 -7.30 9.58
CA TYR A 90 17.55 -8.72 9.66
C TYR A 90 16.77 -9.25 8.46
N GLY A 91 16.49 -8.39 7.47
CA GLY A 91 15.71 -8.72 6.29
C GLY A 91 14.40 -7.92 6.21
N TRP A 92 13.51 -8.39 5.35
CA TRP A 92 12.20 -7.77 5.19
C TRP A 92 11.28 -8.13 6.34
N THR A 93 10.52 -7.15 6.80
CA THR A 93 9.49 -7.31 7.84
C THR A 93 8.20 -6.67 7.37
N GLU A 94 7.09 -7.29 7.74
CA GLU A 94 5.78 -6.68 7.54
C GLU A 94 5.65 -5.44 8.44
N VAL A 95 4.99 -4.42 7.93
CA VAL A 95 4.65 -3.21 8.66
C VAL A 95 3.17 -3.20 8.98
N TYR A 96 2.34 -3.32 7.96
CA TYR A 96 0.89 -3.27 8.08
C TYR A 96 0.21 -3.86 6.83
N GLY A 97 -1.04 -4.28 6.98
CA GLY A 97 -1.92 -4.68 5.88
C GLY A 97 -3.35 -4.28 6.20
N VAL A 98 -3.99 -3.57 5.28
CA VAL A 98 -5.41 -3.16 5.35
C VAL A 98 -6.15 -3.92 4.27
N PRO A 99 -6.95 -4.93 4.61
CA PRO A 99 -7.85 -5.56 3.67
C PRO A 99 -9.12 -4.73 3.52
N VAL A 100 -9.67 -4.73 2.33
CA VAL A 100 -11.00 -4.19 2.00
C VAL A 100 -11.81 -5.29 1.35
N ASP A 101 -12.98 -5.54 1.89
CA ASP A 101 -13.92 -6.50 1.31
C ASP A 101 -14.53 -5.95 0.01
N CYS A 102 -14.44 -6.73 -1.04
CA CYS A 102 -14.96 -6.41 -2.36
C CYS A 102 -16.12 -7.34 -2.77
N THR A 103 -16.72 -8.03 -1.83
CA THR A 103 -17.86 -8.94 -2.12
C THR A 103 -19.22 -8.23 -2.12
N GLY A 104 -19.26 -6.98 -1.59
CA GLY A 104 -20.49 -6.19 -1.55
C GLY A 104 -20.95 -5.70 -2.91
N GLU A 105 -22.23 -5.35 -3.01
CA GLU A 105 -22.79 -4.66 -4.16
C GLU A 105 -22.47 -3.17 -4.06
N GLY A 106 -21.42 -2.72 -4.73
CA GLY A 106 -21.04 -1.32 -4.76
C GLY A 106 -20.14 -0.99 -5.95
N PRO A 107 -20.22 0.21 -6.49
CA PRO A 107 -19.40 0.62 -7.64
C PRO A 107 -17.95 0.92 -7.26
N ILE A 108 -17.67 1.16 -5.97
CA ILE A 108 -16.35 1.46 -5.45
C ILE A 108 -16.16 0.69 -4.15
N HIS A 109 -15.09 -0.10 -4.07
CA HIS A 109 -14.64 -0.78 -2.86
C HIS A 109 -13.26 -0.24 -2.51
N GLY A 110 -13.11 0.38 -1.35
CA GLY A 110 -11.85 0.99 -1.02
C GLY A 110 -11.66 1.26 0.46
N GLY A 111 -10.42 1.51 0.77
CA GLY A 111 -9.99 1.82 2.11
C GLY A 111 -8.93 2.91 2.13
N TRP A 112 -8.55 3.26 3.31
CA TRP A 112 -7.49 4.23 3.53
C TRP A 112 -6.60 3.82 4.69
N TRP A 113 -5.36 4.25 4.61
CA TRP A 113 -4.37 4.03 5.64
C TRP A 113 -3.62 5.31 5.95
N SER A 114 -3.58 5.70 7.22
CA SER A 114 -2.87 6.89 7.65
C SER A 114 -1.49 6.53 8.17
N PHE A 115 -0.50 7.28 7.72
CA PHE A 115 0.85 7.23 8.21
C PHE A 115 1.22 8.56 8.87
N VAL A 116 1.08 8.61 10.20
CA VAL A 116 1.36 9.83 10.97
C VAL A 116 2.83 9.91 11.30
N ARG A 117 3.52 10.91 10.78
CA ARG A 117 4.91 11.16 11.10
C ARG A 117 5.20 12.52 11.73
N LEU A 118 4.28 13.47 11.65
CA LEU A 118 4.45 14.85 12.13
C LEU A 118 3.21 15.30 12.90
N GLU A 119 3.41 16.13 13.92
CA GLU A 119 2.36 16.65 14.81
C GLU A 119 1.24 17.43 14.10
N LYS A 120 1.40 17.78 12.82
CA LYS A 120 0.45 18.65 12.09
C LYS A 120 0.06 18.20 10.69
N ALA A 121 0.63 17.12 10.15
CA ALA A 121 0.27 16.65 8.82
C ALA A 121 0.24 15.12 8.78
N GLY A 122 -0.92 14.56 8.43
CA GLY A 122 -1.10 13.14 8.15
C GLY A 122 -0.96 12.88 6.65
N ARG A 123 -0.20 11.85 6.30
CA ARG A 123 -0.21 11.27 4.96
C ARG A 123 -1.17 10.11 4.95
N PHE A 124 -1.92 10.01 3.88
CA PHE A 124 -2.93 8.98 3.69
C PHE A 124 -2.69 8.30 2.35
N TYR A 125 -2.68 7.00 2.36
CA TYR A 125 -2.83 6.20 1.16
C TYR A 125 -4.29 5.83 1.02
N VAL A 126 -4.86 6.15 -0.12
CA VAL A 126 -6.22 5.77 -0.50
C VAL A 126 -6.11 4.75 -1.62
N PHE A 127 -6.81 3.64 -1.48
CA PHE A 127 -6.68 2.51 -2.39
C PHE A 127 -8.01 1.76 -2.52
N GLY A 128 -8.13 0.97 -3.58
CA GLY A 128 -9.31 0.13 -3.76
C GLY A 128 -9.52 -0.35 -5.18
N ARG A 129 -10.73 -0.83 -5.42
CA ARG A 129 -11.24 -1.35 -6.69
C ARG A 129 -12.46 -0.53 -7.13
N VAL A 130 -12.57 -0.32 -8.42
CA VAL A 130 -13.73 0.31 -9.08
C VAL A 130 -14.39 -0.72 -9.96
N ASP A 131 -15.64 -1.06 -9.67
CA ASP A 131 -16.41 -2.07 -10.38
C ASP A 131 -17.32 -1.46 -11.46
N ASP A 132 -17.61 -0.17 -11.37
CA ASP A 132 -18.40 0.53 -12.36
C ASP A 132 -17.53 1.12 -13.47
N PRO A 133 -17.67 0.66 -14.72
CA PRO A 133 -16.88 1.16 -15.84
C PRO A 133 -17.22 2.59 -16.27
N GLU A 134 -18.34 3.16 -15.81
CA GLU A 134 -18.69 4.56 -16.09
C GLU A 134 -17.85 5.54 -15.28
N ILE A 135 -17.23 5.10 -14.18
CA ILE A 135 -16.36 5.94 -13.37
C ILE A 135 -15.04 6.18 -14.09
N ALA A 136 -14.84 7.42 -14.54
CA ALA A 136 -13.61 7.88 -15.19
C ALA A 136 -12.67 8.64 -14.25
N ARG A 137 -13.20 9.13 -13.13
CA ARG A 137 -12.46 9.88 -12.11
C ARG A 137 -12.98 9.55 -10.73
N LEU A 138 -12.08 9.50 -9.77
CA LEU A 138 -12.38 9.31 -8.36
C LEU A 138 -11.78 10.45 -7.54
N GLU A 139 -12.57 11.04 -6.67
CA GLU A 139 -12.13 12.05 -5.70
C GLU A 139 -12.42 11.57 -4.29
N VAL A 140 -11.57 11.97 -3.35
CA VAL A 140 -11.69 11.58 -1.95
C VAL A 140 -11.87 12.82 -1.08
N TYR A 141 -12.82 12.74 -0.18
CA TYR A 141 -13.15 13.82 0.77
C TYR A 141 -13.02 13.29 2.19
N PHE A 142 -12.42 14.11 3.03
CA PHE A 142 -12.37 13.87 4.47
C PHE A 142 -13.53 14.62 5.13
N MET A 143 -14.29 13.90 5.94
CA MET A 143 -15.51 14.39 6.57
C MET A 143 -15.45 14.21 8.07
N ARG A 144 -16.24 15.00 8.80
CA ARG A 144 -16.43 14.76 10.24
C ARG A 144 -17.26 13.50 10.47
N PRO A 145 -16.95 12.72 11.51
CA PRO A 145 -17.72 11.52 11.82
C PRO A 145 -19.15 11.85 12.27
N ASP A 146 -19.36 13.04 12.80
CA ASP A 146 -20.65 13.55 13.31
C ASP A 146 -21.49 14.29 12.26
N ASP A 147 -20.98 14.39 11.01
CA ASP A 147 -21.74 14.95 9.88
C ASP A 147 -22.31 13.80 9.01
N PRO A 148 -23.55 13.35 9.28
CA PRO A 148 -24.16 12.22 8.54
C PRO A 148 -24.50 12.56 7.08
N GLN A 149 -24.67 13.85 6.78
CA GLN A 149 -24.99 14.30 5.41
C GLN A 149 -23.72 14.58 4.60
N GLY A 150 -22.57 14.74 5.28
CA GLY A 150 -21.29 14.93 4.64
C GLY A 150 -21.19 16.20 3.81
N GLU A 151 -21.78 17.29 4.30
CA GLU A 151 -21.75 18.59 3.63
C GLU A 151 -20.50 19.39 4.03
N GLU A 152 -20.00 19.22 5.25
CA GLU A 152 -18.79 19.89 5.72
C GLU A 152 -17.54 19.07 5.43
N ARG A 153 -16.81 19.47 4.40
CA ARG A 153 -15.48 18.94 4.11
C ARG A 153 -14.49 19.43 5.16
N ILE A 154 -13.77 18.51 5.76
CA ILE A 154 -12.75 18.84 6.74
C ILE A 154 -11.40 19.04 6.05
N GLY A 155 -10.73 20.11 6.46
CA GLY A 155 -9.31 20.29 6.25
C GLY A 155 -8.93 20.78 4.86
N ARG A 156 -7.70 21.29 4.79
CA ARG A 156 -7.05 21.59 3.52
C ARG A 156 -6.28 20.35 3.08
N VAL A 157 -6.78 19.69 2.05
CA VAL A 157 -6.03 18.63 1.39
C VAL A 157 -4.93 19.29 0.58
N HIS A 158 -3.68 18.98 0.91
CA HIS A 158 -2.53 19.32 0.09
C HIS A 158 -2.12 18.07 -0.73
N GLY A 159 -2.09 18.23 -2.04
CA GLY A 159 -1.72 17.16 -2.96
C GLY A 159 -2.92 16.65 -3.78
N ASN A 160 -2.79 15.44 -4.30
CA ASN A 160 -3.84 14.82 -5.10
C ASN A 160 -4.96 14.32 -4.18
N TYR A 161 -6.14 14.88 -4.32
CA TYR A 161 -7.36 14.40 -3.65
C TYR A 161 -8.20 13.52 -4.57
N GLY A 162 -7.68 13.16 -5.71
CA GLY A 162 -8.36 12.30 -6.67
C GLY A 162 -7.41 11.71 -7.71
N VAL A 163 -7.92 10.77 -8.46
CA VAL A 163 -7.23 10.06 -9.54
C VAL A 163 -8.17 9.93 -10.73
N ARG A 164 -7.63 10.09 -11.94
CA ARG A 164 -8.32 9.84 -13.21
C ARG A 164 -7.81 8.55 -13.82
N ARG A 165 -8.57 8.03 -14.76
CA ARG A 165 -8.23 6.79 -15.47
C ARG A 165 -6.88 6.88 -16.21
N GLU A 166 -6.48 8.07 -16.68
CA GLU A 166 -5.19 8.33 -17.32
C GLU A 166 -4.01 8.55 -16.35
N ASP A 167 -4.29 8.72 -15.06
CA ASP A 167 -3.26 8.99 -14.06
C ASP A 167 -2.53 7.72 -13.64
N SER A 168 -1.28 7.85 -13.22
CA SER A 168 -0.48 6.72 -12.72
C SER A 168 -1.04 6.07 -11.44
N GLY A 169 -1.96 6.74 -10.76
CA GLY A 169 -2.68 6.21 -9.59
C GLY A 169 -3.82 5.26 -9.94
N TRP A 170 -4.21 5.19 -11.21
CA TRP A 170 -5.21 4.26 -11.72
C TRP A 170 -4.54 3.09 -12.44
N MET A 171 -5.00 1.89 -12.23
CA MET A 171 -4.44 0.67 -12.81
C MET A 171 -5.56 -0.23 -13.32
N GLU A 172 -5.31 -0.87 -14.45
CA GLU A 172 -6.19 -1.91 -14.97
C GLU A 172 -5.46 -3.25 -14.96
N LYS A 173 -6.12 -4.27 -14.45
CA LYS A 173 -5.60 -5.63 -14.41
C LYS A 173 -6.75 -6.63 -14.56
N ASP A 174 -6.61 -7.56 -15.48
CA ASP A 174 -7.56 -8.64 -15.72
C ASP A 174 -9.02 -8.17 -15.94
N GLY A 175 -9.17 -6.97 -16.56
CA GLY A 175 -10.47 -6.34 -16.83
C GLY A 175 -11.08 -5.60 -15.64
N GLN A 176 -10.37 -5.49 -14.54
CA GLN A 176 -10.78 -4.80 -13.33
C GLN A 176 -9.96 -3.53 -13.11
N SER A 177 -10.60 -2.47 -12.64
CA SER A 177 -9.93 -1.20 -12.34
C SER A 177 -9.59 -1.07 -10.86
N TYR A 178 -8.40 -0.54 -10.58
CA TYR A 178 -7.89 -0.30 -9.23
C TYR A 178 -7.35 1.11 -9.10
N PHE A 179 -7.32 1.63 -7.87
CA PHE A 179 -6.71 2.92 -7.58
C PHE A 179 -5.79 2.81 -6.36
N LEU A 180 -4.71 3.57 -6.41
CA LEU A 180 -3.79 3.81 -5.30
C LEU A 180 -3.16 5.19 -5.47
N PHE A 181 -3.40 6.08 -4.54
CA PHE A 181 -2.76 7.39 -4.53
C PHE A 181 -2.51 7.89 -3.10
N GLU A 182 -1.57 8.81 -2.99
CA GLU A 182 -1.22 9.47 -1.74
C GLU A 182 -1.89 10.84 -1.67
N THR A 183 -2.43 11.15 -0.51
CA THR A 183 -2.96 12.47 -0.18
C THR A 183 -2.46 12.93 1.18
N ASN A 184 -2.40 14.23 1.39
CA ASN A 184 -1.96 14.83 2.64
C ASN A 184 -3.09 15.66 3.23
N LEU A 185 -3.41 15.41 4.49
CA LEU A 185 -4.34 16.23 5.26
C LEU A 185 -3.56 17.14 6.20
N VAL A 186 -3.76 18.44 6.08
CA VAL A 186 -3.17 19.44 6.98
C VAL A 186 -4.07 19.63 8.20
N ASP A 187 -3.45 19.85 9.36
CA ASP A 187 -4.13 20.07 10.65
C ASP A 187 -4.97 18.90 11.14
N TRP A 188 -4.60 17.69 10.72
CA TRP A 188 -5.32 16.47 11.13
C TRP A 188 -5.36 16.26 12.65
N SER A 189 -4.40 16.83 13.40
CA SER A 189 -4.37 16.80 14.87
C SER A 189 -5.58 17.46 15.55
N GLU A 190 -6.31 18.27 14.80
CA GLU A 190 -7.57 18.87 15.28
C GLU A 190 -8.76 17.89 15.23
N TYR A 191 -8.56 16.70 14.59
CA TYR A 191 -9.59 15.69 14.38
C TYR A 191 -9.20 14.31 14.94
N PRO A 192 -8.93 14.21 16.26
CA PRO A 192 -8.33 13.00 16.85
C PRO A 192 -9.27 11.79 16.91
N THR A 193 -10.56 11.95 16.69
CA THR A 193 -11.54 10.88 16.87
C THR A 193 -12.37 10.66 15.60
N GLY A 194 -11.87 9.76 14.77
CA GLY A 194 -12.62 9.19 13.67
C GLY A 194 -12.78 10.12 12.46
N LEU A 195 -11.88 10.01 11.50
CA LEU A 195 -12.10 10.56 10.17
C LEU A 195 -13.02 9.63 9.39
N ARG A 196 -14.02 10.20 8.74
CA ARG A 196 -14.80 9.54 7.71
C ARG A 196 -14.20 9.91 6.36
N VAL A 197 -13.85 8.94 5.56
CA VAL A 197 -13.28 9.17 4.24
C VAL A 197 -14.29 8.71 3.20
N VAL A 198 -14.66 9.60 2.30
CA VAL A 198 -15.69 9.35 1.29
C VAL A 198 -15.06 9.43 -0.09
N ALA A 199 -15.21 8.39 -0.88
CA ALA A 199 -14.89 8.39 -2.30
C ALA A 199 -16.11 8.77 -3.13
N VAL A 200 -15.90 9.64 -4.11
CA VAL A 200 -16.91 10.06 -5.09
C VAL A 200 -16.39 9.75 -6.48
N GLY A 201 -17.11 8.91 -7.20
CA GLY A 201 -16.87 8.57 -8.58
C GLY A 201 -17.59 9.50 -9.52
N TYR A 202 -16.93 9.95 -10.58
CA TYR A 202 -17.46 10.81 -11.63
C TYR A 202 -17.27 10.15 -12.99
N ASP A 203 -18.22 10.38 -13.90
CA ASP A 203 -18.09 10.06 -15.33
C ASP A 203 -17.16 11.05 -16.06
N GLU A 204 -17.04 10.91 -17.37
CA GLU A 204 -16.22 11.79 -18.22
C GLU A 204 -16.79 13.23 -18.28
N GLU A 205 -18.08 13.40 -18.15
CA GLU A 205 -18.80 14.69 -18.13
C GLU A 205 -18.79 15.37 -16.75
N ARG A 206 -18.19 14.71 -15.74
CA ARG A 206 -18.14 15.14 -14.33
C ARG A 206 -19.46 15.05 -13.57
N ASN A 207 -20.38 14.23 -14.00
CA ASN A 207 -21.54 13.90 -13.20
C ASN A 207 -21.13 12.89 -12.11
N VAL A 208 -21.77 13.00 -10.94
CA VAL A 208 -21.56 12.03 -9.86
C VAL A 208 -22.26 10.73 -10.23
N VAL A 209 -21.48 9.66 -10.37
CA VAL A 209 -21.97 8.31 -10.63
C VAL A 209 -22.14 7.53 -9.31
N ALA A 210 -21.20 7.71 -8.40
CA ALA A 210 -21.17 6.94 -7.18
C ALA A 210 -20.63 7.73 -5.99
N ARG A 211 -21.04 7.32 -4.79
CA ARG A 211 -20.49 7.81 -3.53
C ARG A 211 -20.42 6.66 -2.53
N THR A 212 -19.25 6.44 -1.94
CA THR A 212 -19.00 5.32 -1.02
C THR A 212 -18.12 5.78 0.15
N ASP A 213 -18.46 5.35 1.36
CA ASP A 213 -17.58 5.48 2.51
C ASP A 213 -16.44 4.46 2.40
N LEU A 214 -15.21 4.90 2.63
CA LEU A 214 -14.05 4.04 2.58
C LEU A 214 -13.74 3.48 3.97
N ASP A 215 -13.40 2.20 4.02
CA ASP A 215 -13.02 1.50 5.23
C ASP A 215 -11.61 1.90 5.73
N GLN A 216 -11.37 1.72 7.03
CA GLN A 216 -10.07 1.98 7.67
C GLN A 216 -9.35 0.68 8.02
#